data_41122cda43d3d20a2ffc499f47b55d65
#
_entry.id   41122cda43d3d20a2ffc499f47b55d65
#
_cell.length_a   1.000
_cell.length_b   1.000
_cell.length_c   1.000
_cell.angle_alpha   90.00
_cell.angle_beta   90.00
_cell.angle_gamma   90.00
#
_symmetry.space_group_name_H-M   'P 1'
#
loop_
_entity.id
_entity.type
_entity.pdbx_description
1 polymer ?
#
loop_
_entity_poly.entity_id
_entity_poly.type
_entity_poly.pdbx_seq_one_letter_code
_entity_poly.pdbx_strand_id
1 'polypeptide(L)'
;MFTPELGSFSGRVAGVDGLRIWHDQALIKGPYANPTAYHLDVPYWSFTSADAITIWVALDDATLENGCLYYVPGSHKAHKFDNVGIGREIGALFDVYPEWHDVAAVPCPVPAGGALFHNGLVFHGAGANMTPGLRRAMTCAYMPDGCTFNGQANVLPPVYLATLSVGDVLDNDDQNPLVWHR
;
A
#
# COMPACT_ATOMS: atom_id res chain seq x y z
N MET A 1 1.77 -1.35 -15.09
CA MET A 1 2.42 -1.51 -13.79
C MET A 1 3.43 -2.64 -13.75
N PHE A 2 3.61 -3.35 -14.85
CA PHE A 2 4.47 -4.54 -14.97
C PHE A 2 5.62 -4.32 -15.96
N THR A 3 6.07 -3.07 -16.17
CA THR A 3 7.20 -2.83 -17.07
C THR A 3 8.52 -2.91 -16.30
N PRO A 4 9.62 -3.38 -16.94
CA PRO A 4 10.94 -3.44 -16.31
C PRO A 4 11.43 -2.07 -15.80
N GLU A 5 11.08 -0.99 -16.51
CA GLU A 5 11.44 0.38 -16.12
C GLU A 5 10.79 0.78 -14.80
N LEU A 6 9.50 0.47 -14.64
CA LEU A 6 8.78 0.77 -13.40
C LEU A 6 9.27 -0.11 -12.24
N GLY A 7 9.54 -1.39 -12.50
CA GLY A 7 10.17 -2.29 -11.53
C GLY A 7 11.53 -1.76 -11.06
N SER A 8 12.39 -1.38 -12.00
CA SER A 8 13.70 -0.78 -11.70
C SER A 8 13.59 0.52 -10.90
N PHE A 9 12.66 1.40 -11.27
CA PHE A 9 12.42 2.63 -10.52
C PHE A 9 11.95 2.33 -9.09
N SER A 10 10.95 1.45 -8.94
CA SER A 10 10.39 1.07 -7.64
C SER A 10 11.45 0.43 -6.74
N GLY A 11 12.28 -0.48 -7.26
CA GLY A 11 13.37 -1.12 -6.51
C GLY A 11 14.42 -0.13 -6.01
N ARG A 12 14.78 0.85 -6.84
CA ARG A 12 15.69 1.91 -6.42
C ARG A 12 15.08 2.83 -5.36
N VAL A 13 13.79 3.14 -5.46
CA VAL A 13 13.08 3.94 -4.46
C VAL A 13 12.95 3.18 -3.14
N ALA A 14 12.66 1.88 -3.20
CA ALA A 14 12.60 1.01 -2.02
C ALA A 14 13.98 0.71 -1.42
N GLY A 15 15.06 0.86 -2.20
CA GLY A 15 16.43 0.58 -1.74
C GLY A 15 16.76 -0.92 -1.62
N VAL A 16 16.08 -1.79 -2.37
CA VAL A 16 16.24 -3.24 -2.34
C VAL A 16 16.89 -3.76 -3.63
N ASP A 17 17.37 -5.00 -3.64
CA ASP A 17 18.05 -5.60 -4.79
C ASP A 17 17.12 -6.44 -5.69
N GLY A 18 15.90 -6.71 -5.25
CA GLY A 18 14.87 -7.41 -6.01
C GLY A 18 13.47 -7.05 -5.55
N LEU A 19 12.53 -6.99 -6.50
CA LEU A 19 11.11 -6.73 -6.22
C LEU A 19 10.21 -7.73 -6.93
N ARG A 20 9.25 -8.23 -6.18
CA ARG A 20 8.11 -9.01 -6.66
C ARG A 20 6.83 -8.22 -6.54
N ILE A 21 5.87 -8.48 -7.40
CA ILE A 21 4.50 -7.99 -7.20
C ILE A 21 3.87 -8.78 -6.07
N TRP A 22 3.34 -8.07 -5.07
CA TRP A 22 2.53 -8.69 -4.05
C TRP A 22 1.08 -8.83 -4.52
N HIS A 23 0.44 -7.72 -4.83
CA HIS A 23 -0.88 -7.69 -5.45
C HIS A 23 -1.15 -6.31 -6.07
N ASP A 24 -2.18 -6.26 -6.91
CA ASP A 24 -2.72 -5.02 -7.43
C ASP A 24 -4.20 -4.87 -7.07
N GLN A 25 -4.70 -3.64 -7.10
CA GLN A 25 -6.09 -3.33 -6.80
C GLN A 25 -6.60 -2.16 -7.63
N ALA A 26 -7.82 -2.29 -8.14
CA ALA A 26 -8.59 -1.15 -8.64
C ALA A 26 -9.35 -0.49 -7.48
N LEU A 27 -9.09 0.78 -7.25
CA LEU A 27 -9.69 1.56 -6.16
C LEU A 27 -10.68 2.57 -6.73
N ILE A 28 -11.97 2.34 -6.50
CA ILE A 28 -13.03 3.22 -6.99
C ILE A 28 -13.72 3.87 -5.79
N LYS A 29 -13.56 5.19 -5.68
CA LYS A 29 -14.28 6.00 -4.70
C LYS A 29 -15.49 6.62 -5.40
N GLY A 30 -16.68 6.14 -5.04
CA GLY A 30 -17.95 6.59 -5.59
C GLY A 30 -18.29 8.03 -5.23
N PRO A 31 -19.34 8.62 -5.87
CA PRO A 31 -19.84 9.92 -5.48
C PRO A 31 -20.23 9.95 -3.99
N TYR A 32 -19.84 11.00 -3.30
CA TYR A 32 -20.14 11.22 -1.87
C TYR A 32 -19.71 10.08 -0.94
N ALA A 33 -18.68 9.32 -1.34
CA ALA A 33 -18.14 8.22 -0.55
C ALA A 33 -17.33 8.71 0.64
N ASN A 34 -17.39 7.94 1.73
CA ASN A 34 -16.67 8.22 2.97
C ASN A 34 -15.15 8.24 2.79
N PRO A 35 -14.41 8.89 3.70
CA PRO A 35 -12.96 8.79 3.74
C PRO A 35 -12.49 7.35 4.00
N THR A 36 -11.25 7.06 3.69
CA THR A 36 -10.56 5.83 4.08
C THR A 36 -9.74 6.13 5.32
N ALA A 37 -9.95 5.38 6.39
CA ALA A 37 -9.25 5.55 7.65
C ALA A 37 -7.73 5.39 7.49
N TYR A 38 -6.96 6.04 8.36
CA TYR A 38 -5.52 5.85 8.41
C TYR A 38 -5.17 4.41 8.75
N HIS A 39 -4.22 3.84 8.04
CA HIS A 39 -3.77 2.47 8.18
C HIS A 39 -2.32 2.31 7.71
N LEU A 40 -1.76 1.13 7.96
CA LEU A 40 -0.54 0.60 7.38
C LEU A 40 -0.91 -0.54 6.44
N ASP A 41 -0.14 -0.73 5.38
CA ASP A 41 -0.37 -1.80 4.40
C ASP A 41 0.24 -3.14 4.86
N VAL A 42 1.55 -3.14 5.20
CA VAL A 42 2.33 -4.36 5.48
C VAL A 42 1.69 -5.27 6.54
N PRO A 43 1.10 -4.76 7.65
CA PRO A 43 0.51 -5.63 8.66
C PRO A 43 -0.66 -6.49 8.17
N TYR A 44 -1.26 -6.18 7.01
CA TYR A 44 -2.29 -7.01 6.39
C TYR A 44 -1.74 -8.10 5.50
N TRP A 45 -0.48 -8.01 5.07
CA TRP A 45 0.10 -8.87 4.05
C TRP A 45 0.63 -10.19 4.61
N SER A 46 0.87 -11.15 3.73
CA SER A 46 1.36 -12.48 4.11
C SER A 46 2.86 -12.54 4.34
N PHE A 47 3.53 -11.39 4.41
CA PHE A 47 4.95 -11.24 4.73
C PHE A 47 5.15 -10.01 5.62
N THR A 48 6.34 -9.90 6.20
CA THR A 48 6.74 -8.76 7.03
C THR A 48 7.98 -8.13 6.43
N SER A 49 7.92 -6.83 6.14
CA SER A 49 9.05 -6.09 5.59
C SER A 49 8.93 -4.61 5.93
N ALA A 50 10.07 -3.96 6.21
CA ALA A 50 10.15 -2.50 6.33
C ALA A 50 10.36 -1.80 4.98
N ASP A 51 10.67 -2.55 3.92
CA ASP A 51 11.10 -2.03 2.62
C ASP A 51 10.07 -2.28 1.50
N ALA A 52 8.89 -2.80 1.85
CA ALA A 52 7.81 -2.94 0.90
C ALA A 52 7.30 -1.56 0.47
N ILE A 53 6.95 -1.43 -0.82
CA ILE A 53 6.53 -0.16 -1.41
C ILE A 53 5.26 -0.36 -2.24
N THR A 54 4.37 0.62 -2.19
CA THR A 54 3.17 0.67 -3.01
C THR A 54 3.25 1.82 -4.00
N ILE A 55 2.91 1.56 -5.27
CA ILE A 55 2.57 2.61 -6.23
C ILE A 55 1.05 2.79 -6.27
N TRP A 56 0.60 4.02 -6.22
CA TRP A 56 -0.79 4.42 -6.39
C TRP A 56 -0.90 5.34 -7.61
N VAL A 57 -1.57 4.89 -8.67
CA VAL A 57 -1.71 5.60 -9.95
C VAL A 57 -3.12 6.19 -10.06
N ALA A 58 -3.19 7.50 -10.22
CA ALA A 58 -4.46 8.21 -10.44
C ALA A 58 -4.97 7.96 -11.87
N LEU A 59 -6.17 7.40 -12.00
CA LEU A 59 -6.86 7.25 -13.29
C LEU A 59 -7.78 8.45 -13.58
N ASP A 60 -8.17 9.18 -12.55
CA ASP A 60 -8.84 10.48 -12.60
C ASP A 60 -8.00 11.46 -11.77
N ASP A 61 -8.17 12.77 -11.97
CA ASP A 61 -7.59 13.76 -11.08
C ASP A 61 -7.98 13.46 -9.63
N ALA A 62 -7.01 13.29 -8.76
CA ALA A 62 -7.23 13.11 -7.32
C ALA A 62 -7.00 14.45 -6.62
N THR A 63 -8.06 15.03 -6.09
CA THR A 63 -8.07 16.36 -5.46
C THR A 63 -8.45 16.27 -3.99
N LEU A 64 -8.34 17.39 -3.27
CA LEU A 64 -8.83 17.49 -1.90
C LEU A 64 -10.34 17.21 -1.79
N GLU A 65 -11.09 17.54 -2.83
CA GLU A 65 -12.55 17.44 -2.84
C GLU A 65 -13.05 16.04 -3.15
N ASN A 66 -12.29 15.24 -3.92
CA ASN A 66 -12.71 13.91 -4.35
C ASN A 66 -11.94 12.75 -3.69
N GLY A 67 -11.08 13.07 -2.71
CA GLY A 67 -10.43 12.05 -1.88
C GLY A 67 -9.04 11.64 -2.33
N CYS A 68 -8.14 12.62 -2.52
CA CYS A 68 -6.70 12.35 -2.65
C CYS A 68 -6.18 11.62 -1.41
N LEU A 69 -4.99 11.04 -1.52
CA LEU A 69 -4.29 10.43 -0.39
C LEU A 69 -3.72 11.49 0.56
N TYR A 70 -3.63 11.09 1.83
CA TYR A 70 -2.97 11.81 2.90
C TYR A 70 -1.93 10.92 3.53
N TYR A 71 -0.75 11.45 3.81
CA TYR A 71 0.34 10.75 4.47
C TYR A 71 0.80 11.48 5.72
N VAL A 72 1.18 10.72 6.75
CA VAL A 72 1.86 11.24 7.95
C VAL A 72 3.37 11.12 7.72
N PRO A 73 4.10 12.23 7.46
CA PRO A 73 5.50 12.18 7.08
C PRO A 73 6.38 11.54 8.16
N GLY A 74 7.25 10.61 7.74
CA GLY A 74 8.20 9.96 8.64
C GLY A 74 7.65 8.77 9.44
N SER A 75 6.33 8.52 9.45
CA SER A 75 5.70 7.47 10.25
C SER A 75 6.18 6.05 9.91
N HIS A 76 6.62 5.79 8.67
CA HIS A 76 7.22 4.51 8.27
C HIS A 76 8.46 4.12 9.10
N LYS A 77 9.10 5.09 9.78
CA LYS A 77 10.28 4.85 10.63
C LYS A 77 9.92 4.28 12.00
N ALA A 78 8.64 4.20 12.36
CA ALA A 78 8.21 3.61 13.63
C ALA A 78 8.58 2.12 13.76
N HIS A 79 8.74 1.42 12.63
CA HIS A 79 9.12 -0.01 12.56
C HIS A 79 8.25 -0.94 13.42
N LYS A 80 7.03 -0.51 13.74
CA LYS A 80 6.02 -1.33 14.40
C LYS A 80 5.07 -1.86 13.33
N PHE A 81 4.51 -3.03 13.58
CA PHE A 81 3.59 -3.70 12.66
C PHE A 81 2.18 -3.87 13.27
N ASP A 82 1.90 -3.16 14.36
CA ASP A 82 0.56 -3.11 14.91
C ASP A 82 -0.36 -2.28 14.00
N ASN A 83 -1.58 -2.73 13.81
CA ASN A 83 -2.53 -2.05 12.94
C ASN A 83 -3.95 -2.11 13.51
N VAL A 84 -4.81 -1.31 12.91
CA VAL A 84 -6.25 -1.30 13.20
C VAL A 84 -7.02 -1.61 11.93
N GLY A 85 -8.21 -2.17 12.06
CA GLY A 85 -9.07 -2.40 10.90
C GLY A 85 -9.40 -1.10 10.16
N ILE A 86 -9.40 -1.14 8.83
CA ILE A 86 -9.86 -0.01 7.99
C ILE A 86 -11.37 0.09 8.13
N GLY A 87 -11.81 0.91 9.10
CA GLY A 87 -13.19 1.07 9.50
C GLY A 87 -13.70 2.50 9.39
N ARG A 88 -14.70 2.84 10.23
CA ARG A 88 -15.31 4.17 10.27
C ARG A 88 -14.52 5.16 11.13
N GLU A 89 -13.73 4.67 12.07
CA GLU A 89 -12.89 5.47 12.96
C GLU A 89 -11.62 5.90 12.20
N ILE A 90 -11.68 7.09 11.59
CA ILE A 90 -10.63 7.59 10.69
C ILE A 90 -9.27 7.66 11.38
N GLY A 91 -9.26 8.02 12.67
CA GLY A 91 -8.06 8.23 13.47
C GLY A 91 -7.65 7.06 14.36
N ALA A 92 -8.31 5.91 14.30
CA ALA A 92 -8.05 4.78 15.22
C ALA A 92 -6.58 4.33 15.25
N LEU A 93 -5.83 4.50 14.16
CA LEU A 93 -4.41 4.19 14.11
C LEU A 93 -3.59 5.04 15.10
N PHE A 94 -3.99 6.28 15.36
CA PHE A 94 -3.29 7.17 16.29
C PHE A 94 -3.48 6.78 17.75
N ASP A 95 -4.49 5.96 18.09
CA ASP A 95 -4.63 5.37 19.41
C ASP A 95 -3.57 4.29 19.66
N VAL A 96 -3.16 3.59 18.60
CA VAL A 96 -2.07 2.59 18.63
C VAL A 96 -0.68 3.27 18.61
N TYR A 97 -0.59 4.42 17.98
CA TYR A 97 0.64 5.18 17.77
C TYR A 97 0.48 6.64 18.23
N PRO A 98 0.30 6.89 19.52
CA PRO A 98 0.02 8.24 20.04
C PRO A 98 1.14 9.24 19.77
N GLU A 99 2.35 8.77 19.54
CA GLU A 99 3.50 9.62 19.18
C GLU A 99 3.35 10.34 17.84
N TRP A 100 2.42 9.90 16.99
CA TRP A 100 2.13 10.50 15.68
C TRP A 100 0.89 11.35 15.65
N HIS A 101 0.16 11.45 16.77
CA HIS A 101 -1.11 12.20 16.86
C HIS A 101 -0.97 13.69 16.46
N ASP A 102 0.13 14.32 16.85
CA ASP A 102 0.35 15.74 16.61
C ASP A 102 1.13 16.03 15.29
N VAL A 103 1.44 15.00 14.52
CA VAL A 103 2.10 15.18 13.22
C VAL A 103 1.03 15.39 12.15
N ALA A 104 1.05 16.58 11.55
CA ALA A 104 0.08 16.92 10.51
C ALA A 104 0.20 15.99 9.29
N ALA A 105 -0.92 15.39 8.91
CA ALA A 105 -1.00 14.64 7.66
C ALA A 105 -0.95 15.59 6.46
N VAL A 106 -0.18 15.21 5.44
CA VAL A 106 0.02 15.99 4.21
C VAL A 106 -0.86 15.43 3.11
N PRO A 107 -1.77 16.24 2.54
CA PRO A 107 -2.54 15.83 1.36
C PRO A 107 -1.64 15.80 0.12
N CYS A 108 -1.87 14.81 -0.73
CA CYS A 108 -1.13 14.60 -1.96
C CYS A 108 -2.07 14.54 -3.17
N PRO A 109 -2.60 15.69 -3.62
CA PRO A 109 -3.36 15.74 -4.86
C PRO A 109 -2.44 15.43 -6.05
N VAL A 110 -2.97 14.70 -7.03
CA VAL A 110 -2.21 14.26 -8.19
C VAL A 110 -3.13 14.21 -9.43
N PRO A 111 -2.68 14.72 -10.60
CA PRO A 111 -3.47 14.66 -11.82
C PRO A 111 -3.61 13.23 -12.35
N ALA A 112 -4.62 13.00 -13.17
CA ALA A 112 -4.79 11.74 -13.92
C ALA A 112 -3.51 11.37 -14.67
N GLY A 113 -3.10 10.11 -14.58
CA GLY A 113 -1.83 9.59 -15.11
C GLY A 113 -0.62 9.81 -14.20
N GLY A 114 -0.74 10.64 -13.15
CA GLY A 114 0.27 10.78 -12.12
C GLY A 114 0.27 9.62 -11.13
N ALA A 115 1.36 9.47 -10.38
CA ALA A 115 1.50 8.39 -9.40
C ALA A 115 2.14 8.86 -8.11
N LEU A 116 1.79 8.19 -7.02
CA LEU A 116 2.39 8.34 -5.70
C LEU A 116 3.06 7.03 -5.31
N PHE A 117 4.25 7.12 -4.73
CA PHE A 117 4.95 5.98 -4.13
C PHE A 117 4.96 6.15 -2.62
N HIS A 118 4.67 5.09 -1.90
CA HIS A 118 4.77 5.11 -0.44
C HIS A 118 5.26 3.77 0.11
N ASN A 119 5.99 3.86 1.22
CA ASN A 119 6.40 2.69 1.98
C ASN A 119 5.17 2.06 2.65
N GLY A 120 5.10 0.73 2.69
CA GLY A 120 3.96 0.00 3.25
C GLY A 120 3.75 0.18 4.76
N LEU A 121 4.66 0.86 5.46
CA LEU A 121 4.53 1.25 6.89
C LEU A 121 4.24 2.75 7.09
N VAL A 122 4.08 3.55 6.02
CA VAL A 122 3.67 4.93 6.20
C VAL A 122 2.19 5.01 6.56
N PHE A 123 1.84 5.80 7.56
CA PHE A 123 0.45 6.06 7.90
C PHE A 123 -0.19 6.84 6.76
N HIS A 124 -1.20 6.26 6.15
CA HIS A 124 -1.90 6.90 5.06
C HIS A 124 -3.40 6.59 5.10
N GLY A 125 -4.14 7.45 4.45
CA GLY A 125 -5.57 7.34 4.27
C GLY A 125 -6.01 8.13 3.05
N ALA A 126 -7.32 8.23 2.82
CA ALA A 126 -7.84 9.04 1.71
C ALA A 126 -9.01 9.89 2.18
N GLY A 127 -9.11 11.12 1.69
CA GLY A 127 -10.23 12.02 1.94
C GLY A 127 -11.57 11.43 1.45
N ALA A 128 -12.67 12.03 1.91
CA ALA A 128 -13.99 11.74 1.34
C ALA A 128 -14.05 12.19 -0.12
N ASN A 129 -14.90 11.54 -0.92
CA ASN A 129 -15.30 12.11 -2.18
C ASN A 129 -16.54 12.97 -1.96
N MET A 130 -16.38 14.28 -2.01
CA MET A 130 -17.46 15.26 -1.82
C MET A 130 -18.05 15.72 -3.16
N THR A 131 -17.75 15.03 -4.25
CA THR A 131 -18.19 15.35 -5.62
C THR A 131 -19.20 14.34 -6.16
N PRO A 132 -19.97 14.70 -7.20
CA PRO A 132 -20.87 13.76 -7.86
C PRO A 132 -20.16 12.78 -8.81
N GLY A 133 -18.86 12.94 -9.03
CA GLY A 133 -18.05 12.09 -9.91
C GLY A 133 -17.41 10.89 -9.20
N LEU A 134 -16.81 10.01 -9.99
CA LEU A 134 -15.95 8.94 -9.49
C LEU A 134 -14.51 9.44 -9.32
N ARG A 135 -13.77 8.84 -8.39
CA ARG A 135 -12.31 8.94 -8.33
C ARG A 135 -11.74 7.52 -8.41
N ARG A 136 -11.12 7.19 -9.54
CA ARG A 136 -10.55 5.89 -9.84
C ARG A 136 -9.04 5.93 -9.71
N ALA A 137 -8.48 4.86 -9.20
CA ALA A 137 -7.05 4.64 -9.12
C ALA A 137 -6.72 3.16 -9.26
N MET A 138 -5.47 2.88 -9.60
CA MET A 138 -4.87 1.55 -9.52
C MET A 138 -3.73 1.58 -8.53
N THR A 139 -3.61 0.53 -7.70
CA THR A 139 -2.43 0.32 -6.86
C THR A 139 -1.72 -0.95 -7.25
N CYS A 140 -0.41 -0.98 -7.02
CA CYS A 140 0.39 -2.19 -7.04
C CYS A 140 1.31 -2.16 -5.83
N ALA A 141 1.17 -3.13 -4.95
CA ALA A 141 2.07 -3.37 -3.85
C ALA A 141 3.22 -4.26 -4.30
N TYR A 142 4.43 -3.86 -3.96
CA TYR A 142 5.64 -4.61 -4.24
C TYR A 142 6.24 -5.16 -2.95
N MET A 143 6.65 -6.40 -3.02
CA MET A 143 7.33 -7.15 -1.98
C MET A 143 8.83 -7.24 -2.33
N PRO A 144 9.76 -6.98 -1.41
CA PRO A 144 11.17 -7.32 -1.62
C PRO A 144 11.32 -8.81 -1.94
N ASP A 145 12.14 -9.13 -2.92
CA ASP A 145 12.47 -10.53 -3.23
C ASP A 145 13.12 -11.21 -2.03
N GLY A 146 12.79 -12.48 -1.80
CA GLY A 146 13.24 -13.23 -0.63
C GLY A 146 12.38 -13.06 0.64
N CYS A 147 11.28 -12.29 0.60
CA CYS A 147 10.33 -12.26 1.71
C CYS A 147 9.72 -13.64 1.96
N THR A 148 9.41 -13.92 3.23
CA THR A 148 8.88 -15.21 3.66
C THR A 148 7.45 -15.12 4.17
N PHE A 149 6.71 -16.20 4.01
CA PHE A 149 5.34 -16.34 4.49
C PHE A 149 5.27 -16.21 6.01
N ASN A 150 4.44 -15.32 6.51
CA ASN A 150 4.28 -15.02 7.95
C ASN A 150 3.08 -15.74 8.61
N GLY A 151 2.33 -16.56 7.86
CA GLY A 151 1.15 -17.27 8.34
C GLY A 151 -0.19 -16.59 8.05
N GLN A 152 -0.20 -15.36 7.51
CA GLN A 152 -1.43 -14.66 7.16
C GLN A 152 -1.84 -14.97 5.72
N ALA A 153 -3.09 -15.37 5.51
CA ALA A 153 -3.58 -15.72 4.18
C ALA A 153 -3.65 -14.53 3.22
N ASN A 154 -4.16 -13.38 3.69
CA ASN A 154 -4.41 -12.17 2.90
C ASN A 154 -4.99 -12.47 1.50
N VAL A 155 -4.29 -12.07 0.42
CA VAL A 155 -4.75 -12.26 -0.97
C VAL A 155 -4.28 -13.58 -1.62
N LEU A 156 -3.56 -14.42 -0.89
CA LEU A 156 -3.04 -15.68 -1.45
C LEU A 156 -4.18 -16.63 -1.81
N PRO A 157 -4.18 -17.18 -3.05
CA PRO A 157 -5.16 -18.17 -3.45
C PRO A 157 -5.13 -19.39 -2.53
N PRO A 158 -6.30 -19.98 -2.17
CA PRO A 158 -6.34 -21.12 -1.25
C PRO A 158 -5.46 -22.31 -1.67
N VAL A 159 -5.34 -22.57 -2.97
CA VAL A 159 -4.51 -23.66 -3.50
C VAL A 159 -3.02 -23.42 -3.21
N TYR A 160 -2.55 -22.19 -3.41
CA TYR A 160 -1.17 -21.83 -3.12
C TYR A 160 -0.92 -21.77 -1.61
N LEU A 161 -1.82 -21.14 -0.87
CA LEU A 161 -1.74 -21.06 0.59
C LEU A 161 -1.60 -22.44 1.25
N ALA A 162 -2.30 -23.46 0.73
CA ALA A 162 -2.22 -24.82 1.26
C ALA A 162 -0.85 -25.51 1.07
N THR A 163 0.02 -24.95 0.22
CA THR A 163 1.40 -25.44 0.00
C THR A 163 2.43 -24.76 0.88
N LEU A 164 2.07 -23.68 1.58
CA LEU A 164 2.99 -22.84 2.34
C LEU A 164 3.04 -23.20 3.82
N SER A 165 4.24 -23.21 4.36
CA SER A 165 4.52 -23.19 5.79
C SER A 165 5.11 -21.84 6.20
N VAL A 166 4.91 -21.41 7.43
CA VAL A 166 5.51 -20.18 7.94
C VAL A 166 7.04 -20.25 7.80
N GLY A 167 7.61 -19.24 7.16
CA GLY A 167 9.04 -19.17 6.83
C GLY A 167 9.39 -19.58 5.41
N ASP A 168 8.46 -20.17 4.64
CA ASP A 168 8.71 -20.47 3.22
C ASP A 168 8.85 -19.17 2.42
N VAL A 169 9.78 -19.16 1.47
CA VAL A 169 10.00 -18.00 0.60
C VAL A 169 8.83 -17.84 -0.36
N LEU A 170 8.36 -16.60 -0.53
CA LEU A 170 7.28 -16.25 -1.45
C LEU A 170 7.87 -15.93 -2.84
N ASP A 171 8.33 -16.95 -3.56
CA ASP A 171 9.04 -16.84 -4.84
C ASP A 171 8.31 -17.49 -6.04
N ASN A 172 7.03 -17.80 -5.88
CA ASN A 172 6.21 -18.34 -6.96
C ASN A 172 5.90 -17.25 -7.99
N ASP A 173 6.51 -17.31 -9.18
CA ASP A 173 6.36 -16.33 -10.25
C ASP A 173 4.95 -16.26 -10.85
N ASP A 174 4.13 -17.30 -10.73
CA ASP A 174 2.72 -17.28 -11.15
C ASP A 174 1.84 -16.46 -10.19
N GLN A 175 2.24 -16.31 -8.95
CA GLN A 175 1.51 -15.57 -7.92
C GLN A 175 2.16 -14.22 -7.60
N ASN A 176 3.48 -14.23 -7.45
CA ASN A 176 4.28 -13.07 -7.06
C ASN A 176 5.43 -12.88 -8.06
N PRO A 177 5.16 -12.49 -9.32
CA PRO A 177 6.19 -12.43 -10.36
C PRO A 177 7.31 -11.46 -9.98
N LEU A 178 8.55 -11.90 -10.23
CA LEU A 178 9.73 -11.05 -10.12
C LEU A 178 9.70 -10.00 -11.23
N VAL A 179 9.68 -8.71 -10.88
CA VAL A 179 9.61 -7.60 -11.84
C VAL A 179 10.90 -6.80 -11.95
N TRP A 180 11.79 -6.99 -11.01
CA TRP A 180 13.10 -6.36 -11.03
C TRP A 180 14.09 -7.11 -10.14
N HIS A 181 15.32 -7.19 -10.61
CA HIS A 181 16.48 -7.63 -9.84
C HIS A 181 17.71 -6.83 -10.30
N ARG A 182 18.58 -6.47 -9.37
CA ARG A 182 19.80 -5.71 -9.61
C ARG A 182 20.86 -6.57 -10.30
#